data_3132e51c8c9ba01604fafc99d4a83ea0
#
_entry.id   3132e51c8c9ba01604fafc99d4a83ea0
#
_cell.length_a   1.000
_cell.length_b   1.000
_cell.length_c   1.000
_cell.angle_alpha   90.00
_cell.angle_beta   90.00
_cell.angle_gamma   90.00
#
_symmetry.space_group_name_H-M   'P 1'
#
loop_
_entity.id
_entity.type
_entity.pdbx_description
1 polymer ?
#
loop_
_entity_poly.entity_id
_entity_poly.type
_entity_poly.pdbx_seq_one_letter_code
_entity_poly.pdbx_strand_id
1 'polypeptide(L)'
;LEPLIEHNFDPAALLSMNIKQALKEFVRMADSFRHLKTTHSGPWRDIAVRKRPTEVDYIIGHIVKKGMEYNVPTPLNSRLVELVKQIERGERNQDDDNLLQFEALL
;
A
#
# COMPACT_ATOMS: atom_id res chain seq x y z
N LEU A 1 10.55 -3.25 15.75
CA LEU A 1 9.31 -3.70 15.13
C LEU A 1 9.06 -5.18 15.47
N GLU A 2 7.90 -5.48 16.00
CA GLU A 2 7.52 -6.85 16.32
C GLU A 2 6.96 -7.56 15.06
N PRO A 3 7.20 -8.89 14.90
CA PRO A 3 6.62 -9.66 13.82
C PRO A 3 5.09 -9.64 13.84
N LEU A 4 4.46 -9.61 12.67
CA LEU A 4 3.02 -9.79 12.53
C LEU A 4 2.69 -11.28 12.68
N ILE A 5 2.10 -11.64 13.81
CA ILE A 5 1.87 -13.05 14.19
C ILE A 5 1.05 -13.82 13.16
N GLU A 6 -0.01 -13.20 12.64
CA GLU A 6 -0.93 -13.84 11.68
C GLU A 6 -0.24 -14.29 10.39
N HIS A 7 0.77 -13.58 9.94
CA HIS A 7 1.45 -13.83 8.68
C HIS A 7 2.94 -14.13 8.87
N ASN A 8 3.37 -14.22 10.10
CA ASN A 8 4.78 -14.43 10.45
C ASN A 8 5.69 -13.46 9.68
N PHE A 9 5.28 -12.19 9.63
CA PHE A 9 6.00 -11.12 8.93
C PHE A 9 6.85 -10.32 9.91
N ASP A 10 8.14 -10.21 9.61
CA ASP A 10 9.10 -9.43 10.39
C ASP A 10 9.67 -8.29 9.54
N PRO A 11 9.17 -7.04 9.74
CA PRO A 11 9.66 -5.89 8.98
C PRO A 11 11.14 -5.59 9.21
N ALA A 12 11.66 -5.85 10.40
CA ALA A 12 13.07 -5.59 10.71
C ALA A 12 13.99 -6.56 9.96
N ALA A 13 13.60 -7.84 9.88
CA ALA A 13 14.31 -8.82 9.09
C ALA A 13 14.32 -8.47 7.60
N LEU A 14 13.21 -7.94 7.09
CA LEU A 14 13.10 -7.55 5.68
C LEU A 14 14.11 -6.46 5.30
N LEU A 15 14.38 -5.51 6.19
CA LEU A 15 15.37 -4.45 5.96
C LEU A 15 16.79 -4.96 5.78
N SER A 16 17.12 -6.13 6.33
CA SER A 16 18.44 -6.76 6.24
C SER A 16 18.58 -7.71 5.05
N MET A 17 17.50 -7.99 4.33
CA MET A 17 17.48 -8.91 3.19
C MET A 17 17.96 -8.24 1.90
N ASN A 18 18.62 -9.03 1.03
CA ASN A 18 18.79 -8.61 -0.35
C ASN A 18 17.48 -8.77 -1.12
N ILE A 19 17.40 -8.21 -2.34
CA ILE A 19 16.18 -8.25 -3.17
C ILE A 19 15.69 -9.68 -3.40
N LYS A 20 16.60 -10.62 -3.65
CA LYS A 20 16.24 -12.02 -3.92
C LYS A 20 15.58 -12.69 -2.71
N GLN A 21 16.11 -12.45 -1.52
CA GLN A 21 15.54 -12.93 -0.26
C GLN A 21 14.19 -12.27 0.02
N ALA A 22 14.09 -10.95 -0.17
CA ALA A 22 12.85 -10.21 0.01
C ALA A 22 11.74 -10.71 -0.91
N LEU A 23 12.04 -10.97 -2.18
CA LEU A 23 11.07 -11.54 -3.13
C LEU A 23 10.54 -12.91 -2.70
N LYS A 24 11.42 -13.79 -2.20
CA LYS A 24 11.00 -15.09 -1.66
C LYS A 24 10.05 -14.93 -0.48
N GLU A 25 10.32 -13.97 0.39
CA GLU A 25 9.47 -13.68 1.54
C GLU A 25 8.09 -13.17 1.12
N PHE A 26 8.03 -12.26 0.13
CA PHE A 26 6.75 -11.80 -0.42
C PHE A 26 5.96 -12.91 -1.10
N VAL A 27 6.61 -13.81 -1.83
CA VAL A 27 5.94 -14.99 -2.42
C VAL A 27 5.36 -15.89 -1.33
N ARG A 28 6.13 -16.13 -0.27
CA ARG A 28 5.66 -16.91 0.88
C ARG A 28 4.42 -16.27 1.52
N MET A 29 4.44 -14.96 1.72
CA MET A 29 3.29 -14.22 2.25
C MET A 29 2.08 -14.32 1.32
N ALA A 30 2.28 -14.15 0.02
CA ALA A 30 1.19 -14.28 -0.96
C ALA A 30 0.56 -15.67 -0.91
N ASP A 31 1.37 -16.73 -0.79
CA ASP A 31 0.87 -18.09 -0.66
C ASP A 31 0.03 -18.28 0.61
N SER A 32 0.40 -17.62 1.71
CA SER A 32 -0.35 -17.70 2.96
C SER A 32 -1.76 -17.09 2.85
N PHE A 33 -1.99 -16.19 1.90
CA PHE A 33 -3.28 -15.55 1.66
C PHE A 33 -4.20 -16.28 0.68
N ARG A 34 -3.70 -17.29 -0.04
CA ARG A 34 -4.46 -17.97 -1.11
C ARG A 34 -5.78 -18.58 -0.64
N HIS A 35 -5.87 -19.00 0.61
CA HIS A 35 -7.07 -19.59 1.18
C HIS A 35 -8.10 -18.57 1.68
N LEU A 36 -7.78 -17.29 1.67
CA LEU A 36 -8.70 -16.25 2.09
C LEU A 36 -9.81 -16.06 1.06
N LYS A 37 -11.04 -15.91 1.55
CA LYS A 37 -12.22 -15.68 0.71
C LYS A 37 -12.21 -14.29 0.08
N THR A 38 -11.57 -13.32 0.72
CA THR A 38 -11.50 -11.94 0.25
C THR A 38 -10.29 -11.76 -0.65
N THR A 39 -10.51 -11.41 -1.92
CA THR A 39 -9.45 -11.26 -2.93
C THR A 39 -9.00 -9.82 -3.13
N HIS A 40 -9.73 -8.84 -2.58
CA HIS A 40 -9.47 -7.41 -2.75
C HIS A 40 -9.34 -6.71 -1.40
N SER A 41 -8.53 -5.65 -1.37
CA SER A 41 -8.34 -4.83 -0.16
C SER A 41 -9.60 -4.05 0.22
N GLY A 42 -9.65 -3.57 1.47
CA GLY A 42 -10.69 -2.68 1.93
C GLY A 42 -10.85 -1.43 1.07
N PRO A 43 -9.76 -0.67 0.80
CA PRO A 43 -9.83 0.50 -0.07
C PRO A 43 -10.35 0.19 -1.48
N TRP A 44 -9.93 -0.91 -2.09
CA TRP A 44 -10.47 -1.32 -3.39
C TRP A 44 -11.99 -1.52 -3.33
N ARG A 45 -12.47 -2.20 -2.29
CA ARG A 45 -13.89 -2.49 -2.11
C ARG A 45 -14.70 -1.22 -1.83
N ASP A 46 -14.12 -0.26 -1.09
CA ASP A 46 -14.76 1.02 -0.83
C ASP A 46 -15.02 1.80 -2.12
N ILE A 47 -14.07 1.80 -3.04
CA ILE A 47 -14.20 2.49 -4.32
C ILE A 47 -15.06 1.70 -5.30
N ALA A 48 -14.72 0.45 -5.57
CA ALA A 48 -15.33 -0.33 -6.65
C ALA A 48 -16.73 -0.81 -6.33
N VAL A 49 -17.00 -1.19 -5.07
CA VAL A 49 -18.25 -1.81 -4.65
C VAL A 49 -19.13 -0.85 -3.86
N ARG A 50 -18.59 -0.27 -2.78
CA ARG A 50 -19.36 0.56 -1.84
C ARG A 50 -19.54 1.99 -2.30
N LYS A 51 -18.73 2.45 -3.26
CA LYS A 51 -18.77 3.82 -3.80
C LYS A 51 -18.67 4.89 -2.73
N ARG A 52 -17.77 4.71 -1.78
CA ARG A 52 -17.55 5.63 -0.66
C ARG A 52 -16.07 6.00 -0.53
N PRO A 53 -15.72 7.11 0.15
CA PRO A 53 -14.34 7.46 0.44
C PRO A 53 -13.61 6.36 1.22
N THR A 54 -12.33 6.21 0.94
CA THR A 54 -11.46 5.25 1.63
C THR A 54 -10.88 5.86 2.92
N GLU A 55 -10.21 5.03 3.70
CA GLU A 55 -9.45 5.46 4.87
C GLU A 55 -8.01 5.86 4.53
N VAL A 56 -7.72 6.16 3.26
CA VAL A 56 -6.35 6.45 2.81
C VAL A 56 -5.68 7.57 3.60
N ASP A 57 -6.42 8.60 4.00
CA ASP A 57 -5.89 9.72 4.79
C ASP A 57 -5.42 9.27 6.17
N TYR A 58 -6.10 8.29 6.77
CA TYR A 58 -5.79 7.79 8.12
C TYR A 58 -4.73 6.71 8.13
N ILE A 59 -4.47 6.07 7.00
CA ILE A 59 -3.46 5.00 6.85
C ILE A 59 -2.23 5.58 6.18
N ILE A 60 -2.26 5.76 4.87
CA ILE A 60 -1.11 6.25 4.10
C ILE A 60 -0.85 7.73 4.33
N GLY A 61 -1.91 8.53 4.43
CA GLY A 61 -1.81 9.96 4.72
C GLY A 61 -1.16 10.25 6.07
N HIS A 62 -1.33 9.35 7.05
CA HIS A 62 -0.66 9.47 8.34
C HIS A 62 0.86 9.30 8.21
N ILE A 63 1.31 8.39 7.34
CA ILE A 63 2.74 8.22 7.04
C ILE A 63 3.32 9.50 6.41
N VAL A 64 2.59 10.10 5.47
CA VAL A 64 2.99 11.36 4.83
C VAL A 64 3.13 12.47 5.87
N LYS A 65 2.15 12.59 6.76
CA LYS A 65 2.15 13.57 7.85
C LYS A 65 3.35 13.39 8.78
N LYS A 66 3.63 12.16 9.19
CA LYS A 66 4.79 11.85 10.02
C LYS A 66 6.10 12.11 9.30
N GLY A 67 6.17 11.84 8.00
CA GLY A 67 7.34 12.19 7.19
C GLY A 67 7.63 13.69 7.23
N MET A 68 6.60 14.52 7.12
CA MET A 68 6.75 15.98 7.23
C MET A 68 7.21 16.42 8.64
N GLU A 69 6.66 15.81 9.68
CA GLU A 69 7.06 16.09 11.07
C GLU A 69 8.55 15.83 11.33
N TYR A 70 9.08 14.76 10.75
CA TYR A 70 10.46 14.30 10.99
C TYR A 70 11.41 14.62 9.83
N ASN A 71 10.99 15.43 8.87
CA ASN A 71 11.75 15.80 7.67
C ASN A 71 12.23 14.57 6.87
N VAL A 72 11.39 13.54 6.78
CA VAL A 72 11.62 12.35 5.96
C VAL A 72 10.74 12.43 4.72
N PRO A 73 11.32 12.53 3.50
CA PRO A 73 10.51 12.56 2.28
C PRO A 73 9.74 11.27 2.08
N THR A 74 8.47 11.39 1.68
CA THR A 74 7.59 10.24 1.40
C THR A 74 6.91 10.41 0.04
N PRO A 75 7.67 10.52 -1.08
CA PRO A 75 7.11 10.86 -2.38
C PRO A 75 6.15 9.82 -2.93
N LEU A 76 6.44 8.53 -2.75
CA LEU A 76 5.55 7.45 -3.21
C LEU A 76 4.25 7.42 -2.41
N ASN A 77 4.32 7.55 -1.08
CA ASN A 77 3.13 7.59 -0.24
C ASN A 77 2.27 8.81 -0.54
N SER A 78 2.91 9.98 -0.74
CA SER A 78 2.20 11.21 -1.11
C SER A 78 1.48 11.06 -2.45
N ARG A 79 2.14 10.47 -3.44
CA ARG A 79 1.51 10.22 -4.75
C ARG A 79 0.37 9.22 -4.65
N LEU A 80 0.52 8.19 -3.84
CA LEU A 80 -0.54 7.19 -3.64
C LEU A 80 -1.80 7.85 -3.05
N VAL A 81 -1.66 8.67 -2.01
CA VAL A 81 -2.78 9.40 -1.43
C VAL A 81 -3.47 10.27 -2.47
N GLU A 82 -2.70 11.01 -3.27
CA GLU A 82 -3.23 11.88 -4.32
C GLU A 82 -4.04 11.08 -5.36
N LEU A 83 -3.48 9.96 -5.84
CA LEU A 83 -4.16 9.10 -6.83
C LEU A 83 -5.47 8.54 -6.28
N VAL A 84 -5.47 8.03 -5.06
CA VAL A 84 -6.69 7.51 -4.43
C VAL A 84 -7.74 8.60 -4.29
N LYS A 85 -7.34 9.81 -3.87
CA LYS A 85 -8.26 10.95 -3.78
C LYS A 85 -8.84 11.36 -5.13
N GLN A 86 -8.04 11.31 -6.20
CA GLN A 86 -8.52 11.58 -7.56
C GLN A 86 -9.56 10.54 -8.00
N ILE A 87 -9.34 9.27 -7.69
CA ILE A 87 -10.30 8.20 -7.98
C ILE A 87 -11.59 8.41 -7.19
N GLU A 88 -11.50 8.72 -5.90
CA GLU A 88 -12.66 8.99 -5.04
C GLU A 88 -13.53 10.13 -5.58
N ARG A 89 -12.90 11.17 -6.16
CA ARG A 89 -13.61 12.32 -6.75
C ARG A 89 -14.09 12.09 -8.18
N GLY A 90 -13.82 10.93 -8.75
CA GLY A 90 -14.18 10.62 -10.14
C GLY A 90 -13.30 11.31 -11.19
N GLU A 91 -12.18 11.91 -10.78
CA GLU A 91 -11.22 12.57 -11.69
C GLU A 91 -10.32 11.58 -12.42
N ARG A 92 -10.27 10.34 -11.97
CA ARG A 92 -9.41 9.28 -12.48
C ARG A 92 -10.11 7.94 -12.34
N ASN A 93 -9.94 7.06 -13.33
CA ASN A 93 -10.44 5.69 -13.26
C ASN A 93 -9.61 4.83 -12.30
N GLN A 94 -10.26 3.83 -11.69
CA GLN A 94 -9.59 2.79 -10.91
C GLN A 94 -9.04 1.75 -11.90
N ASP A 95 -7.78 1.92 -12.29
CA ASP A 95 -7.12 1.18 -13.35
C ASP A 95 -5.66 0.90 -12.99
N ASP A 96 -5.13 -0.24 -13.45
CA ASP A 96 -3.74 -0.62 -13.21
C ASP A 96 -2.74 0.36 -13.84
N ASP A 97 -3.12 1.09 -14.89
CA ASP A 97 -2.30 2.14 -15.49
C ASP A 97 -1.93 3.26 -14.50
N ASN A 98 -2.66 3.37 -13.40
CA ASN A 98 -2.31 4.31 -12.33
C ASN A 98 -0.92 4.01 -11.73
N LEU A 99 -0.44 2.78 -11.82
CA LEU A 99 0.89 2.39 -11.35
C LEU A 99 2.00 3.09 -12.11
N LEU A 100 1.77 3.48 -13.37
CA LEU A 100 2.72 4.22 -14.19
C LEU A 100 3.05 5.60 -13.61
N GLN A 101 2.16 6.14 -12.78
CA GLN A 101 2.36 7.43 -12.12
C GLN A 101 3.50 7.43 -11.10
N PHE A 102 3.98 6.25 -10.72
CA PHE A 102 5.09 6.12 -9.76
C PHE A 102 6.46 6.04 -10.43
N GLU A 103 6.54 5.78 -11.73
CA GLU A 103 7.81 5.58 -12.45
C GLU A 103 8.77 6.75 -12.28
N ALA A 104 8.28 7.98 -12.38
CA ALA A 104 9.10 9.19 -12.26
C ALA A 104 9.62 9.42 -10.82
N LEU A 105 9.12 8.69 -9.84
CA LEU A 105 9.48 8.80 -8.43
C LEU A 105 10.45 7.69 -7.98
N LEU A 106 10.68 6.72 -8.82
CA LEU A 106 11.63 5.63 -8.58
C LEU A 106 13.06 6.04 -9.04
#